data_1db4b78b97327acbcce1779db6be75bb
#
_entry.id   1db4b78b97327acbcce1779db6be75bb
#
_cell.length_a   1.000
_cell.length_b   1.000
_cell.length_c   1.000
_cell.angle_alpha   90.00
_cell.angle_beta   90.00
_cell.angle_gamma   90.00
#
_symmetry.space_group_name_H-M   'P 1'
#
loop_
_entity.id
_entity.type
_entity.pdbx_description
1 polymer ?
#
loop_
_entity_poly.entity_id
_entity_poly.type
_entity_poly.pdbx_seq_one_letter_code
_entity_poly.pdbx_strand_id
1 'polypeptide(L)'
;MASMEMQKFLSSFAAGQDKGKHLPIEDQRRNFDAFMTHLQVPEGILIDDYTLAGRAARKYFTPGVREDATLLYFHGGGHLSGSLNSHHSFTAHLAIACGTAVNALDYRLAPEHPYPAAVDDAVAAYSEMLQYTPGEHIVLAGDSAGGNLALACFLRIKREGLPMPGCGVLLSPVTDWTGQNISSAEMRAYSMENAGLYAGDWPLDTPEISPLYGDLSGLPPLLVQYAKDEGLEKDSTIFEIRAREAGVHVELREFDEAFHVFQIFTNLPESHEALAEIGAFYNKHI
;
A
#
# COMPACT_ATOMS: atom_id res chain seq x y z
N MET A 1 -23.65 -3.13 7.77
CA MET A 1 -23.98 -1.69 7.97
C MET A 1 -22.77 -1.04 8.59
N ALA A 2 -22.30 0.08 8.00
CA ALA A 2 -21.17 0.83 8.54
C ALA A 2 -21.39 1.26 10.00
N SER A 3 -20.30 1.34 10.76
CA SER A 3 -20.32 1.87 12.13
C SER A 3 -20.77 3.32 12.16
N MET A 4 -21.20 3.80 13.33
CA MET A 4 -21.55 5.22 13.49
C MET A 4 -20.35 6.14 13.26
N GLU A 5 -19.15 5.67 13.60
CA GLU A 5 -17.88 6.33 13.37
C GLU A 5 -17.61 6.49 11.87
N MET A 6 -17.77 5.41 11.10
CA MET A 6 -17.63 5.43 9.64
C MET A 6 -18.63 6.37 8.99
N GLN A 7 -19.90 6.32 9.38
CA GLN A 7 -20.94 7.21 8.84
C GLN A 7 -20.64 8.69 9.13
N LYS A 8 -20.15 9.02 10.32
CA LYS A 8 -19.70 10.39 10.65
C LYS A 8 -18.51 10.81 9.83
N PHE A 9 -17.53 9.90 9.66
CA PHE A 9 -16.34 10.16 8.85
C PHE A 9 -16.73 10.45 7.40
N LEU A 10 -17.53 9.59 6.76
CA LEU A 10 -18.01 9.77 5.39
C LEU A 10 -18.74 11.11 5.21
N SER A 11 -19.58 11.50 6.16
CA SER A 11 -20.31 12.76 6.12
C SER A 11 -19.38 13.98 6.19
N SER A 12 -18.32 13.91 7.00
CA SER A 12 -17.35 15.01 7.16
C SER A 12 -16.37 15.06 6.00
N PHE A 13 -15.96 13.90 5.46
CA PHE A 13 -15.03 13.79 4.35
C PHE A 13 -15.62 14.33 3.05
N ALA A 14 -16.89 14.00 2.76
CA ALA A 14 -17.62 14.53 1.60
C ALA A 14 -17.71 16.06 1.61
N ALA A 15 -17.81 16.70 2.78
CA ALA A 15 -17.82 18.15 2.92
C ALA A 15 -16.46 18.84 2.71
N GLY A 16 -15.36 18.07 2.72
CA GLY A 16 -13.98 18.56 2.64
C GLY A 16 -13.29 18.43 1.28
N GLN A 17 -13.81 17.58 0.39
CA GLN A 17 -13.10 17.14 -0.81
C GLN A 17 -12.72 18.23 -1.84
N ASP A 18 -13.39 19.37 -1.85
CA ASP A 18 -13.14 20.41 -2.87
C ASP A 18 -11.97 21.37 -2.58
N LYS A 19 -11.41 21.34 -1.40
CA LYS A 19 -10.46 22.38 -0.95
C LYS A 19 -8.99 22.11 -1.25
N GLY A 20 -8.62 20.92 -1.72
CA GLY A 20 -7.22 20.50 -1.86
C GLY A 20 -6.70 20.29 -3.28
N LYS A 21 -7.58 20.14 -4.26
CA LYS A 21 -7.25 19.66 -5.62
C LYS A 21 -6.33 20.55 -6.48
N HIS A 22 -6.05 21.79 -6.05
CA HIS A 22 -5.23 22.74 -6.83
C HIS A 22 -4.07 23.34 -6.03
N LEU A 23 -3.72 22.74 -4.88
CA LEU A 23 -2.58 23.19 -4.11
C LEU A 23 -1.26 22.69 -4.75
N PRO A 24 -0.14 23.45 -4.59
CA PRO A 24 1.18 22.91 -4.90
C PRO A 24 1.41 21.56 -4.22
N ILE A 25 2.14 20.66 -4.87
CA ILE A 25 2.33 19.28 -4.38
C ILE A 25 2.91 19.23 -2.95
N GLU A 26 3.82 20.13 -2.62
CA GLU A 26 4.41 20.24 -1.28
C GLU A 26 3.37 20.63 -0.22
N ASP A 27 2.38 21.45 -0.57
CA ASP A 27 1.27 21.81 0.31
C ASP A 27 0.31 20.63 0.48
N GLN A 28 0.05 19.88 -0.59
CA GLN A 28 -0.74 18.64 -0.51
C GLN A 28 -0.07 17.63 0.43
N ARG A 29 1.24 17.41 0.29
CA ARG A 29 2.03 16.50 1.16
C ARG A 29 1.95 16.94 2.62
N ARG A 30 2.19 18.21 2.91
CA ARG A 30 2.11 18.75 4.29
C ARG A 30 0.72 18.61 4.89
N ASN A 31 -0.32 18.89 4.10
CA ASN A 31 -1.70 18.79 4.58
C ASN A 31 -2.10 17.34 4.84
N PHE A 32 -1.65 16.40 4.01
CA PHE A 32 -1.91 14.98 4.21
C PHE A 32 -1.21 14.48 5.49
N ASP A 33 0.06 14.77 5.68
CA ASP A 33 0.79 14.44 6.90
C ASP A 33 0.13 15.03 8.13
N ALA A 34 -0.21 16.33 8.10
CA ALA A 34 -0.85 17.02 9.21
C ALA A 34 -2.22 16.42 9.56
N PHE A 35 -2.99 16.01 8.55
CA PHE A 35 -4.28 15.36 8.75
C PHE A 35 -4.13 13.99 9.43
N MET A 36 -3.17 13.19 8.98
CA MET A 36 -2.98 11.82 9.47
C MET A 36 -2.29 11.75 10.85
N THR A 37 -1.53 12.78 11.25
CA THR A 37 -0.87 12.82 12.57
C THR A 37 -1.83 12.90 13.75
N HIS A 38 -3.12 13.14 13.53
CA HIS A 38 -4.13 13.07 14.58
C HIS A 38 -4.49 11.64 15.00
N LEU A 39 -4.14 10.63 14.19
CA LEU A 39 -4.40 9.24 14.51
C LEU A 39 -3.43 8.73 15.58
N GLN A 40 -3.97 8.03 16.56
CA GLN A 40 -3.19 7.58 17.70
C GLN A 40 -2.28 6.40 17.34
N VAL A 41 -1.06 6.46 17.82
CA VAL A 41 -0.15 5.30 17.82
C VAL A 41 -0.46 4.46 19.06
N PRO A 42 -0.58 3.13 18.96
CA PRO A 42 -0.90 2.28 20.09
C PRO A 42 0.22 2.30 21.14
N GLU A 43 -0.16 2.14 22.40
CA GLU A 43 0.79 2.05 23.51
C GLU A 43 1.64 0.77 23.39
N GLY A 44 2.89 0.83 23.86
CA GLY A 44 3.80 -0.31 23.91
C GLY A 44 4.51 -0.64 22.60
N ILE A 45 4.24 0.08 21.52
CA ILE A 45 5.00 -0.03 20.27
C ILE A 45 6.36 0.68 20.41
N LEU A 46 7.42 0.04 19.96
CA LEU A 46 8.76 0.63 19.81
C LEU A 46 8.94 1.08 18.38
N ILE A 47 9.63 2.21 18.21
CA ILE A 47 9.79 2.87 16.91
C ILE A 47 11.25 3.28 16.76
N ASP A 48 11.89 2.81 15.67
CA ASP A 48 13.26 3.12 15.34
C ASP A 48 13.33 3.73 13.93
N ASP A 49 13.86 4.93 13.83
CA ASP A 49 14.19 5.55 12.54
C ASP A 49 15.60 5.11 12.12
N TYR A 50 15.74 4.64 10.89
CA TYR A 50 16.99 4.12 10.35
C TYR A 50 17.11 4.34 8.84
N THR A 51 18.16 3.81 8.24
CA THR A 51 18.35 3.84 6.78
C THR A 51 18.28 2.42 6.24
N LEU A 52 17.46 2.20 5.20
CA LEU A 52 17.33 0.94 4.48
C LEU A 52 17.61 1.21 3.00
N ALA A 53 18.64 0.58 2.45
CA ALA A 53 19.10 0.77 1.07
C ALA A 53 19.30 2.26 0.69
N GLY A 54 19.84 3.05 1.61
CA GLY A 54 20.08 4.48 1.39
C GLY A 54 18.84 5.38 1.49
N ARG A 55 17.66 4.82 1.84
CA ARG A 55 16.42 5.56 2.05
C ARG A 55 16.10 5.65 3.54
N ALA A 56 15.45 6.72 3.97
CA ALA A 56 14.89 6.78 5.32
C ALA A 56 13.84 5.68 5.48
N ALA A 57 13.84 5.02 6.62
CA ALA A 57 12.91 3.97 6.97
C ALA A 57 12.57 4.05 8.45
N ARG A 58 11.39 3.56 8.81
CA ARG A 58 10.94 3.51 10.20
C ARG A 58 10.45 2.12 10.52
N LYS A 59 11.02 1.52 11.56
CA LYS A 59 10.68 0.19 12.06
C LYS A 59 9.73 0.31 13.24
N TYR A 60 8.64 -0.46 13.20
CA TYR A 60 7.65 -0.57 14.26
C TYR A 60 7.63 -1.99 14.78
N PHE A 61 7.70 -2.18 16.09
CA PHE A 61 7.71 -3.51 16.69
C PHE A 61 7.30 -3.49 18.17
N THR A 62 6.82 -4.61 18.68
CA THR A 62 6.56 -4.78 20.12
C THR A 62 7.74 -5.49 20.79
N PRO A 63 8.00 -5.27 22.10
CA PRO A 63 9.02 -6.05 22.82
C PRO A 63 8.76 -7.55 22.71
N GLY A 64 9.80 -8.31 22.36
CA GLY A 64 9.72 -9.77 22.22
C GLY A 64 9.02 -10.26 20.95
N VAL A 65 8.84 -9.39 19.95
CA VAL A 65 8.36 -9.79 18.62
C VAL A 65 9.30 -10.83 18.00
N ARG A 66 8.75 -11.72 17.16
CA ARG A 66 9.57 -12.66 16.40
C ARG A 66 10.56 -11.92 15.50
N GLU A 67 11.79 -12.43 15.43
CA GLU A 67 12.90 -11.82 14.67
C GLU A 67 13.18 -12.53 13.34
N ASP A 68 12.58 -13.71 13.13
CA ASP A 68 12.80 -14.54 11.95
C ASP A 68 11.95 -14.15 10.74
N ALA A 69 10.99 -13.21 10.91
CA ALA A 69 10.14 -12.70 9.84
C ALA A 69 9.92 -11.19 10.00
N THR A 70 9.55 -10.55 8.90
CA THR A 70 9.36 -9.10 8.87
C THR A 70 8.44 -8.67 7.71
N LEU A 71 7.92 -7.45 7.78
CA LEU A 71 7.09 -6.86 6.76
C LEU A 71 7.72 -5.56 6.25
N LEU A 72 7.79 -5.40 4.93
CA LEU A 72 8.16 -4.15 4.25
C LEU A 72 6.89 -3.48 3.74
N TYR A 73 6.65 -2.26 4.22
CA TYR A 73 5.44 -1.50 3.94
C TYR A 73 5.72 -0.29 3.05
N PHE A 74 4.89 -0.12 2.03
CA PHE A 74 4.89 1.01 1.10
C PHE A 74 3.61 1.82 1.28
N HIS A 75 3.74 3.09 1.62
CA HIS A 75 2.60 3.97 1.83
C HIS A 75 1.92 4.36 0.51
N GLY A 76 0.63 4.68 0.56
CA GLY A 76 -0.14 5.24 -0.54
C GLY A 76 0.13 6.73 -0.78
N GLY A 77 -0.69 7.31 -1.65
CA GLY A 77 -0.60 8.73 -1.99
C GLY A 77 -0.29 9.01 -3.47
N GLY A 78 -0.66 8.09 -4.37
CA GLY A 78 -0.55 8.26 -5.83
C GLY A 78 0.88 8.34 -6.35
N HIS A 79 1.87 7.86 -5.62
CA HIS A 79 3.31 8.07 -5.83
C HIS A 79 3.76 9.55 -5.79
N LEU A 80 2.86 10.46 -5.42
CA LEU A 80 3.09 11.91 -5.37
C LEU A 80 3.14 12.44 -3.94
N SER A 81 2.50 11.77 -3.00
CA SER A 81 2.37 12.15 -1.59
C SER A 81 2.47 10.92 -0.68
N GLY A 82 2.26 11.13 0.61
CA GLY A 82 2.47 10.12 1.62
C GLY A 82 3.89 10.19 2.20
N SER A 83 4.07 9.62 3.37
CA SER A 83 5.33 9.62 4.10
C SER A 83 5.30 8.62 5.26
N LEU A 84 6.43 8.47 5.95
CA LEU A 84 6.50 7.76 7.23
C LEU A 84 5.59 8.37 8.31
N ASN A 85 5.23 9.66 8.17
CA ASN A 85 4.39 10.35 9.15
C ASN A 85 2.90 10.15 8.85
N SER A 86 2.48 10.24 7.59
CA SER A 86 1.08 10.03 7.22
C SER A 86 0.58 8.61 7.53
N HIS A 87 1.44 7.60 7.47
CA HIS A 87 1.08 6.20 7.74
C HIS A 87 1.55 5.68 9.11
N HIS A 88 2.01 6.60 9.98
CA HIS A 88 2.61 6.29 11.27
C HIS A 88 1.69 5.45 12.19
N SER A 89 0.44 5.86 12.37
CA SER A 89 -0.52 5.13 13.19
C SER A 89 -0.85 3.76 12.60
N PHE A 90 -1.11 3.69 11.29
CA PHE A 90 -1.47 2.44 10.64
C PHE A 90 -0.34 1.40 10.70
N THR A 91 0.89 1.79 10.36
CA THR A 91 2.05 0.88 10.42
C THR A 91 2.33 0.35 11.82
N ALA A 92 2.08 1.16 12.85
CA ALA A 92 2.18 0.72 14.24
C ALA A 92 1.11 -0.33 14.59
N HIS A 93 -0.15 -0.13 14.18
CA HIS A 93 -1.22 -1.10 14.37
C HIS A 93 -0.99 -2.38 13.55
N LEU A 94 -0.44 -2.26 12.35
CA LEU A 94 -0.09 -3.40 11.49
C LEU A 94 0.97 -4.27 12.16
N ALA A 95 1.98 -3.68 12.81
CA ALA A 95 3.00 -4.42 13.55
C ALA A 95 2.40 -5.24 14.71
N ILE A 96 1.41 -4.69 15.41
CA ILE A 96 0.68 -5.41 16.46
C ILE A 96 -0.17 -6.52 15.85
N ALA A 97 -0.93 -6.24 14.80
CA ALA A 97 -1.84 -7.20 14.18
C ALA A 97 -1.10 -8.43 13.63
N CYS A 98 0.06 -8.22 13.02
CA CYS A 98 0.90 -9.30 12.47
C CYS A 98 1.83 -9.93 13.52
N GLY A 99 2.04 -9.30 14.69
CA GLY A 99 3.01 -9.78 15.68
C GLY A 99 4.44 -9.85 15.15
N THR A 100 4.79 -8.93 14.24
CA THR A 100 6.11 -8.87 13.58
C THR A 100 6.62 -7.44 13.47
N ALA A 101 7.90 -7.27 13.17
CA ALA A 101 8.44 -5.97 12.82
C ALA A 101 7.92 -5.50 11.46
N VAL A 102 7.41 -4.26 11.38
CA VAL A 102 7.02 -3.59 10.14
C VAL A 102 8.02 -2.49 9.83
N ASN A 103 8.60 -2.53 8.64
CA ASN A 103 9.54 -1.54 8.14
C ASN A 103 8.86 -0.70 7.07
N ALA A 104 8.51 0.54 7.39
CA ALA A 104 7.98 1.50 6.43
C ALA A 104 9.13 2.20 5.69
N LEU A 105 9.05 2.28 4.37
CA LEU A 105 10.07 2.88 3.51
C LEU A 105 9.63 4.26 3.02
N ASP A 106 10.50 5.25 3.17
CA ASP A 106 10.34 6.59 2.59
C ASP A 106 10.94 6.59 1.17
N TYR A 107 10.22 5.94 0.24
CA TYR A 107 10.63 5.83 -1.14
C TYR A 107 10.51 7.16 -1.90
N ARG A 108 11.28 7.34 -2.97
CA ARG A 108 11.26 8.57 -3.78
C ARG A 108 9.93 8.76 -4.48
N LEU A 109 9.43 10.00 -4.41
CA LEU A 109 8.15 10.39 -4.98
C LEU A 109 8.32 11.16 -6.30
N ALA A 110 7.32 11.00 -7.16
CA ALA A 110 7.12 11.86 -8.32
C ALA A 110 6.48 13.21 -7.87
N PRO A 111 6.57 14.27 -8.64
CA PRO A 111 7.20 14.34 -9.97
C PRO A 111 8.72 14.48 -9.93
N GLU A 112 9.34 14.69 -8.76
CA GLU A 112 10.78 14.90 -8.64
C GLU A 112 11.58 13.66 -9.05
N HIS A 113 10.99 12.47 -8.78
CA HIS A 113 11.56 11.18 -9.08
C HIS A 113 10.51 10.25 -9.70
N PRO A 114 10.19 10.39 -10.99
CA PRO A 114 9.22 9.53 -11.64
C PRO A 114 9.71 8.08 -11.72
N TYR A 115 8.88 7.18 -12.24
CA TYR A 115 9.24 5.80 -12.52
C TYR A 115 10.57 5.74 -13.31
N PRO A 116 11.50 4.84 -12.94
CA PRO A 116 11.35 3.72 -12.00
C PRO A 116 11.82 3.99 -10.55
N ALA A 117 12.02 5.24 -10.13
CA ALA A 117 12.71 5.56 -8.88
C ALA A 117 12.12 4.87 -7.63
N ALA A 118 10.80 4.87 -7.47
CA ALA A 118 10.13 4.21 -6.35
C ALA A 118 10.32 2.68 -6.38
N VAL A 119 10.24 2.06 -7.56
CA VAL A 119 10.44 0.63 -7.75
C VAL A 119 11.89 0.24 -7.45
N ASP A 120 12.85 1.04 -7.90
CA ASP A 120 14.26 0.83 -7.60
C ASP A 120 14.55 0.89 -6.10
N ASP A 121 13.94 1.86 -5.39
CA ASP A 121 14.07 1.97 -3.93
C ASP A 121 13.42 0.77 -3.21
N ALA A 122 12.25 0.33 -3.64
CA ALA A 122 11.53 -0.80 -3.05
C ALA A 122 12.31 -2.12 -3.21
N VAL A 123 12.85 -2.38 -4.40
CA VAL A 123 13.64 -3.59 -4.67
C VAL A 123 14.99 -3.56 -3.98
N ALA A 124 15.64 -2.39 -3.90
CA ALA A 124 16.88 -2.23 -3.16
C ALA A 124 16.67 -2.48 -1.66
N ALA A 125 15.58 -1.95 -1.07
CA ALA A 125 15.20 -2.20 0.31
C ALA A 125 14.94 -3.70 0.58
N TYR A 126 14.17 -4.35 -0.29
CA TYR A 126 13.93 -5.79 -0.21
C TYR A 126 15.24 -6.59 -0.30
N SER A 127 16.12 -6.25 -1.25
CA SER A 127 17.40 -6.93 -1.45
C SER A 127 18.35 -6.79 -0.23
N GLU A 128 18.32 -5.64 0.45
CA GLU A 128 19.08 -5.47 1.69
C GLU A 128 18.49 -6.33 2.81
N MET A 129 17.15 -6.43 2.92
CA MET A 129 16.49 -7.27 3.92
C MET A 129 16.80 -8.76 3.73
N LEU A 130 17.00 -9.23 2.48
CA LEU A 130 17.41 -10.61 2.18
C LEU A 130 18.78 -11.00 2.79
N GLN A 131 19.59 -10.04 3.22
CA GLN A 131 20.85 -10.33 3.90
C GLN A 131 20.65 -10.85 5.33
N TYR A 132 19.44 -10.63 5.90
CA TYR A 132 19.15 -10.95 7.30
C TYR A 132 17.91 -11.84 7.47
N THR A 133 17.01 -11.84 6.48
CA THR A 133 15.74 -12.57 6.55
C THR A 133 15.51 -13.32 5.22
N PRO A 134 15.24 -14.63 5.25
CA PRO A 134 14.87 -15.38 4.04
C PRO A 134 13.65 -14.77 3.34
N GLY A 135 13.63 -14.82 2.01
CA GLY A 135 12.55 -14.20 1.23
C GLY A 135 11.17 -14.67 1.64
N GLU A 136 10.99 -15.97 1.87
CA GLU A 136 9.74 -16.59 2.33
C GLU A 136 9.24 -16.08 3.70
N HIS A 137 10.09 -15.39 4.44
CA HIS A 137 9.76 -14.76 5.73
C HIS A 137 9.63 -13.23 5.63
N ILE A 138 9.71 -12.66 4.44
CA ILE A 138 9.45 -11.23 4.18
C ILE A 138 8.08 -11.08 3.53
N VAL A 139 7.27 -10.18 4.05
CA VAL A 139 5.97 -9.81 3.47
C VAL A 139 6.09 -8.42 2.83
N LEU A 140 5.54 -8.26 1.62
CA LEU A 140 5.38 -6.93 1.03
C LEU A 140 3.94 -6.47 1.24
N ALA A 141 3.76 -5.25 1.71
CA ALA A 141 2.44 -4.68 1.93
C ALA A 141 2.39 -3.22 1.50
N GLY A 142 1.20 -2.76 1.12
CA GLY A 142 0.99 -1.35 0.81
C GLY A 142 -0.47 -1.03 0.47
N ASP A 143 -0.80 0.24 0.56
CA ASP A 143 -2.12 0.77 0.27
C ASP A 143 -2.11 1.63 -1.00
N SER A 144 -3.17 1.58 -1.80
CA SER A 144 -3.34 2.41 -3.00
C SER A 144 -2.11 2.31 -3.94
N ALA A 145 -1.40 3.42 -4.16
CA ALA A 145 -0.13 3.45 -4.91
C ALA A 145 0.98 2.62 -4.23
N GLY A 146 0.98 2.49 -2.90
CA GLY A 146 1.89 1.59 -2.19
C GLY A 146 1.58 0.11 -2.46
N GLY A 147 0.29 -0.24 -2.63
CA GLY A 147 -0.13 -1.56 -3.12
C GLY A 147 0.33 -1.82 -4.56
N ASN A 148 0.29 -0.79 -5.41
CA ASN A 148 0.90 -0.81 -6.75
C ASN A 148 2.41 -1.08 -6.66
N LEU A 149 3.11 -0.34 -5.79
CA LEU A 149 4.55 -0.49 -5.61
C LEU A 149 4.93 -1.88 -5.11
N ALA A 150 4.13 -2.48 -4.22
CA ALA A 150 4.33 -3.85 -3.78
C ALA A 150 4.21 -4.85 -4.95
N LEU A 151 3.20 -4.68 -5.82
CA LEU A 151 3.04 -5.50 -7.01
C LEU A 151 4.17 -5.29 -8.01
N ALA A 152 4.58 -4.05 -8.28
CA ALA A 152 5.73 -3.74 -9.13
C ALA A 152 7.02 -4.37 -8.58
N CYS A 153 7.20 -4.33 -7.26
CA CYS A 153 8.33 -4.96 -6.58
C CYS A 153 8.32 -6.49 -6.78
N PHE A 154 7.18 -7.17 -6.62
CA PHE A 154 7.06 -8.60 -6.92
C PHE A 154 7.45 -8.93 -8.37
N LEU A 155 6.96 -8.16 -9.34
CA LEU A 155 7.30 -8.37 -10.75
C LEU A 155 8.80 -8.17 -11.02
N ARG A 156 9.41 -7.18 -10.40
CA ARG A 156 10.83 -6.89 -10.51
C ARG A 156 11.67 -7.98 -9.84
N ILE A 157 11.32 -8.42 -8.64
CA ILE A 157 11.94 -9.54 -7.91
C ILE A 157 11.95 -10.80 -8.78
N LYS A 158 10.80 -11.13 -9.37
CA LYS A 158 10.66 -12.27 -10.29
C LYS A 158 11.57 -12.13 -11.50
N ARG A 159 11.58 -10.95 -12.15
CA ARG A 159 12.40 -10.67 -13.33
C ARG A 159 13.90 -10.77 -13.04
N GLU A 160 14.31 -10.37 -11.85
CA GLU A 160 15.71 -10.40 -11.42
C GLU A 160 16.13 -11.75 -10.81
N GLY A 161 15.19 -12.67 -10.63
CA GLY A 161 15.46 -14.01 -10.09
C GLY A 161 15.84 -13.99 -8.60
N LEU A 162 15.41 -12.97 -7.85
CA LEU A 162 15.60 -12.90 -6.41
C LEU A 162 14.66 -13.88 -5.68
N PRO A 163 15.00 -14.33 -4.46
CA PRO A 163 14.07 -15.08 -3.63
C PRO A 163 12.74 -14.35 -3.50
N MET A 164 11.62 -15.06 -3.73
CA MET A 164 10.28 -14.45 -3.67
C MET A 164 9.85 -14.24 -2.22
N PRO A 165 9.17 -13.10 -1.90
CA PRO A 165 8.53 -12.91 -0.60
C PRO A 165 7.50 -14.00 -0.28
N GLY A 166 7.25 -14.23 1.03
CA GLY A 166 6.32 -15.28 1.48
C GLY A 166 4.86 -15.00 1.14
N CYS A 167 4.43 -13.76 1.23
CA CYS A 167 3.09 -13.33 0.81
C CYS A 167 3.03 -11.81 0.57
N GLY A 168 1.87 -11.32 0.11
CA GLY A 168 1.61 -9.90 -0.10
C GLY A 168 0.28 -9.44 0.49
N VAL A 169 0.22 -8.20 1.00
CA VAL A 169 -0.99 -7.55 1.52
C VAL A 169 -1.22 -6.25 0.76
N LEU A 170 -2.32 -6.17 0.04
CA LEU A 170 -2.65 -5.07 -0.87
C LEU A 170 -3.96 -4.43 -0.43
N LEU A 171 -3.93 -3.15 -0.07
CA LEU A 171 -5.08 -2.41 0.44
C LEU A 171 -5.55 -1.42 -0.63
N SER A 172 -6.72 -1.64 -1.21
CA SER A 172 -7.26 -0.83 -2.31
C SER A 172 -6.20 -0.52 -3.40
N PRO A 173 -5.46 -1.52 -3.92
CA PRO A 173 -4.29 -1.29 -4.76
C PRO A 173 -4.67 -0.65 -6.09
N VAL A 174 -3.84 0.27 -6.60
CA VAL A 174 -3.88 0.67 -8.01
C VAL A 174 -3.19 -0.42 -8.82
N THR A 175 -3.90 -1.07 -9.72
CA THR A 175 -3.32 -2.12 -10.58
C THR A 175 -3.23 -1.71 -12.03
N ASP A 176 -3.93 -0.63 -12.41
CA ASP A 176 -4.00 -0.09 -13.77
C ASP A 176 -4.00 1.45 -13.79
N TRP A 177 -2.87 2.05 -14.12
CA TRP A 177 -2.75 3.49 -14.29
C TRP A 177 -3.26 4.00 -15.67
N THR A 178 -3.72 3.13 -16.57
CA THR A 178 -4.31 3.57 -17.86
C THR A 178 -5.68 4.23 -17.67
N GLY A 179 -6.29 4.10 -16.50
CA GLY A 179 -7.59 4.65 -16.16
C GLY A 179 -8.78 3.97 -16.85
N GLN A 180 -8.57 2.84 -17.54
CA GLN A 180 -9.64 2.12 -18.26
C GLN A 180 -10.69 1.55 -17.31
N ASN A 181 -10.28 1.20 -16.10
CA ASN A 181 -11.14 0.60 -15.07
C ASN A 181 -11.94 1.63 -14.27
N ILE A 182 -11.62 2.91 -14.36
CA ILE A 182 -12.28 3.98 -13.61
C ILE A 182 -13.53 4.44 -14.33
N SER A 183 -14.69 4.24 -13.70
CA SER A 183 -16.00 4.58 -14.29
C SER A 183 -16.33 6.07 -14.25
N SER A 184 -15.93 6.79 -13.19
CA SER A 184 -16.14 8.23 -13.04
C SER A 184 -15.18 9.02 -13.95
N ALA A 185 -15.72 9.89 -14.80
CA ALA A 185 -14.90 10.72 -15.69
C ALA A 185 -14.00 11.70 -14.92
N GLU A 186 -14.49 12.25 -13.82
CA GLU A 186 -13.75 13.18 -12.96
C GLU A 186 -12.57 12.45 -12.26
N MET A 187 -12.86 11.30 -11.66
CA MET A 187 -11.84 10.48 -11.00
C MET A 187 -10.80 9.97 -12.00
N ARG A 188 -11.24 9.58 -13.20
CA ARG A 188 -10.32 9.18 -14.27
C ARG A 188 -9.37 10.31 -14.66
N ALA A 189 -9.89 11.56 -14.84
CA ALA A 189 -9.05 12.70 -15.17
C ALA A 189 -7.99 12.96 -14.10
N TYR A 190 -8.37 12.92 -12.81
CA TYR A 190 -7.44 13.06 -11.69
C TYR A 190 -6.40 11.93 -11.64
N SER A 191 -6.84 10.69 -11.83
CA SER A 191 -5.93 9.53 -11.86
C SER A 191 -4.95 9.62 -13.03
N MET A 192 -5.39 10.05 -14.21
CA MET A 192 -4.53 10.19 -15.39
C MET A 192 -3.49 11.31 -15.25
N GLU A 193 -3.82 12.41 -14.55
CA GLU A 193 -2.85 13.46 -14.21
C GLU A 193 -1.74 12.89 -13.32
N ASN A 194 -2.11 12.19 -12.25
CA ASN A 194 -1.15 11.54 -11.34
C ASN A 194 -0.33 10.47 -12.06
N ALA A 195 -0.96 9.66 -12.92
CA ALA A 195 -0.30 8.65 -13.73
C ALA A 195 0.78 9.24 -14.63
N GLY A 196 0.50 10.37 -15.28
CA GLY A 196 1.46 11.07 -16.13
C GLY A 196 2.67 11.59 -15.34
N LEU A 197 2.45 12.13 -14.14
CA LEU A 197 3.54 12.59 -13.27
C LEU A 197 4.38 11.43 -12.73
N TYR A 198 3.75 10.29 -12.42
CA TYR A 198 4.46 9.10 -11.94
C TYR A 198 5.20 8.37 -13.06
N ALA A 199 4.56 8.12 -14.19
CA ALA A 199 5.14 7.36 -15.28
C ALA A 199 6.24 8.14 -16.05
N GLY A 200 6.17 9.49 -16.07
CA GLY A 200 7.03 10.29 -16.92
C GLY A 200 6.80 9.94 -18.40
N ASP A 201 7.88 9.58 -19.11
CA ASP A 201 7.83 9.24 -20.53
C ASP A 201 7.48 7.75 -20.82
N TRP A 202 7.26 6.95 -19.78
CA TRP A 202 6.97 5.52 -19.95
C TRP A 202 5.50 5.27 -20.29
N PRO A 203 5.19 4.26 -21.14
CA PRO A 203 3.82 3.83 -21.39
C PRO A 203 3.12 3.41 -20.10
N LEU A 204 1.87 3.83 -19.93
CA LEU A 204 1.10 3.52 -18.71
C LEU A 204 0.78 2.04 -18.55
N ASP A 205 0.80 1.25 -19.64
CA ASP A 205 0.63 -0.20 -19.62
C ASP A 205 1.94 -0.98 -19.37
N THR A 206 3.04 -0.26 -19.05
CA THR A 206 4.28 -0.89 -18.59
C THR A 206 4.00 -1.74 -17.34
N PRO A 207 4.41 -3.03 -17.29
CA PRO A 207 4.04 -3.95 -16.20
C PRO A 207 4.40 -3.48 -14.79
N GLU A 208 5.48 -2.74 -14.61
CA GLU A 208 5.85 -2.21 -13.29
C GLU A 208 5.18 -0.85 -12.96
N ILE A 209 4.49 -0.24 -13.93
CA ILE A 209 3.60 0.91 -13.71
C ILE A 209 2.18 0.39 -13.46
N SER A 210 1.69 -0.47 -14.35
CA SER A 210 0.37 -1.09 -14.24
C SER A 210 0.51 -2.62 -14.14
N PRO A 211 0.66 -3.16 -12.92
CA PRO A 211 0.90 -4.60 -12.70
C PRO A 211 -0.17 -5.52 -13.30
N LEU A 212 -1.36 -5.00 -13.54
CA LEU A 212 -2.42 -5.73 -14.23
C LEU A 212 -1.96 -6.29 -15.59
N TYR A 213 -1.02 -5.64 -16.29
CA TYR A 213 -0.50 -6.08 -17.59
C TYR A 213 0.76 -6.93 -17.48
N GLY A 214 1.22 -7.22 -16.24
CA GLY A 214 2.40 -8.05 -15.99
C GLY A 214 2.13 -9.55 -16.05
N ASP A 215 3.21 -10.34 -16.07
CA ASP A 215 3.14 -11.78 -15.87
C ASP A 215 3.01 -12.10 -14.36
N LEU A 216 1.78 -12.34 -13.92
CA LEU A 216 1.45 -12.60 -12.52
C LEU A 216 1.77 -14.03 -12.07
N SER A 217 2.15 -14.95 -12.98
CA SER A 217 2.45 -16.34 -12.62
C SER A 217 3.59 -16.42 -11.59
N GLY A 218 3.46 -17.32 -10.62
CA GLY A 218 4.49 -17.54 -9.60
C GLY A 218 4.59 -16.44 -8.54
N LEU A 219 3.68 -15.48 -8.51
CA LEU A 219 3.54 -14.58 -7.36
C LEU A 219 3.12 -15.37 -6.12
N PRO A 220 3.50 -14.93 -4.91
CA PRO A 220 3.14 -15.61 -3.66
C PRO A 220 1.65 -15.42 -3.35
N PRO A 221 1.12 -16.05 -2.28
CA PRO A 221 -0.22 -15.76 -1.81
C PRO A 221 -0.45 -14.28 -1.55
N LEU A 222 -1.60 -13.76 -1.96
CA LEU A 222 -1.96 -12.35 -1.84
C LEU A 222 -3.27 -12.19 -1.05
N LEU A 223 -3.30 -11.26 -0.10
CA LEU A 223 -4.52 -10.70 0.46
C LEU A 223 -4.80 -9.36 -0.24
N VAL A 224 -5.98 -9.21 -0.80
CA VAL A 224 -6.45 -7.94 -1.38
C VAL A 224 -7.68 -7.50 -0.61
N GLN A 225 -7.63 -6.34 0.03
CA GLN A 225 -8.76 -5.72 0.71
C GLN A 225 -9.17 -4.45 -0.03
N TYR A 226 -10.46 -4.22 -0.23
CA TYR A 226 -10.97 -3.03 -0.88
C TYR A 226 -12.35 -2.64 -0.33
N ALA A 227 -12.72 -1.38 -0.53
CA ALA A 227 -14.05 -0.89 -0.21
C ALA A 227 -14.98 -1.04 -1.43
N LYS A 228 -16.19 -1.53 -1.20
CA LYS A 228 -17.21 -1.59 -2.22
C LYS A 228 -17.58 -0.18 -2.72
N ASP A 229 -17.83 -0.06 -4.00
CA ASP A 229 -18.16 1.20 -4.66
C ASP A 229 -17.04 2.28 -4.60
N GLU A 230 -15.83 1.93 -4.13
CA GLU A 230 -14.69 2.83 -4.27
C GLU A 230 -14.28 3.00 -5.74
N GLY A 231 -13.59 4.10 -6.05
CA GLY A 231 -13.21 4.40 -7.43
C GLY A 231 -12.26 3.38 -8.07
N LEU A 232 -11.55 2.59 -7.27
CA LEU A 232 -10.59 1.56 -7.68
C LEU A 232 -11.09 0.12 -7.42
N GLU A 233 -12.38 -0.08 -7.13
CA GLU A 233 -12.96 -1.42 -6.94
C GLU A 233 -12.63 -2.37 -8.08
N LYS A 234 -12.73 -1.88 -9.33
CA LYS A 234 -12.42 -2.69 -10.52
C LYS A 234 -10.95 -3.07 -10.64
N ASP A 235 -10.06 -2.24 -10.13
CA ASP A 235 -8.63 -2.57 -10.06
C ASP A 235 -8.41 -3.83 -9.21
N SER A 236 -9.04 -3.88 -8.04
CA SER A 236 -8.95 -5.03 -7.14
C SER A 236 -9.61 -6.28 -7.71
N THR A 237 -10.83 -6.15 -8.25
CA THR A 237 -11.62 -7.29 -8.73
C THR A 237 -11.10 -7.90 -10.04
N ILE A 238 -10.67 -7.06 -10.99
CA ILE A 238 -10.08 -7.53 -12.26
C ILE A 238 -8.70 -8.13 -12.00
N PHE A 239 -7.90 -7.50 -11.13
CA PHE A 239 -6.60 -8.04 -10.73
C PHE A 239 -6.73 -9.44 -10.10
N GLU A 240 -7.68 -9.62 -9.18
CA GLU A 240 -7.94 -10.92 -8.56
C GLU A 240 -8.24 -12.00 -9.60
N ILE A 241 -9.13 -11.73 -10.56
CA ILE A 241 -9.46 -12.67 -11.64
C ILE A 241 -8.20 -13.05 -12.42
N ARG A 242 -7.41 -12.08 -12.86
CA ARG A 242 -6.19 -12.34 -13.62
C ARG A 242 -5.11 -13.06 -12.83
N ALA A 243 -4.96 -12.71 -11.55
CA ALA A 243 -4.00 -13.38 -10.67
C ALA A 243 -4.38 -14.86 -10.46
N ARG A 244 -5.65 -15.15 -10.25
CA ARG A 244 -6.15 -16.55 -10.16
C ARG A 244 -5.98 -17.31 -11.47
N GLU A 245 -6.26 -16.69 -12.61
CA GLU A 245 -6.01 -17.30 -13.92
C GLU A 245 -4.52 -17.63 -14.14
N ALA A 246 -3.62 -16.81 -13.55
CA ALA A 246 -2.18 -17.06 -13.54
C ALA A 246 -1.73 -18.08 -12.47
N GLY A 247 -2.66 -18.68 -11.72
CA GLY A 247 -2.37 -19.68 -10.69
C GLY A 247 -2.00 -19.14 -9.32
N VAL A 248 -2.19 -17.83 -9.08
CA VAL A 248 -1.90 -17.19 -7.79
C VAL A 248 -3.04 -17.39 -6.81
N HIS A 249 -2.72 -17.74 -5.56
CA HIS A 249 -3.70 -17.77 -4.48
C HIS A 249 -4.02 -16.34 -4.04
N VAL A 250 -5.26 -15.89 -4.22
CA VAL A 250 -5.73 -14.57 -3.80
C VAL A 250 -6.89 -14.71 -2.82
N GLU A 251 -6.77 -14.13 -1.63
CA GLU A 251 -7.86 -13.87 -0.71
C GLU A 251 -8.37 -12.45 -0.96
N LEU A 252 -9.55 -12.33 -1.59
CA LEU A 252 -10.19 -11.04 -1.85
C LEU A 252 -11.19 -10.74 -0.74
N ARG A 253 -11.12 -9.54 -0.14
CA ARG A 253 -11.99 -9.07 0.94
C ARG A 253 -12.63 -7.74 0.57
N GLU A 254 -13.94 -7.76 0.40
CA GLU A 254 -14.77 -6.59 0.17
C GLU A 254 -15.32 -6.07 1.50
N PHE A 255 -15.23 -4.76 1.70
CA PHE A 255 -15.81 -4.06 2.85
C PHE A 255 -16.96 -3.17 2.37
N ASP A 256 -18.18 -3.54 2.77
CA ASP A 256 -19.37 -2.75 2.49
C ASP A 256 -19.34 -1.40 3.23
N GLU A 257 -19.91 -0.35 2.59
CA GLU A 257 -20.09 0.98 3.19
C GLU A 257 -18.78 1.58 3.75
N ALA A 258 -17.64 1.27 3.13
CA ALA A 258 -16.32 1.84 3.43
C ALA A 258 -15.89 2.82 2.32
N PHE A 259 -14.67 3.31 2.37
CA PHE A 259 -14.10 4.22 1.36
C PHE A 259 -12.66 3.82 1.03
N HIS A 260 -12.11 4.39 -0.03
CA HIS A 260 -10.77 4.09 -0.50
C HIS A 260 -9.72 4.19 0.61
N VAL A 261 -9.02 3.08 0.87
CA VAL A 261 -7.97 2.96 1.90
C VAL A 261 -8.47 3.29 3.32
N PHE A 262 -9.72 2.92 3.65
CA PHE A 262 -10.28 3.13 5.00
C PHE A 262 -9.42 2.50 6.11
N GLN A 263 -8.65 1.48 5.77
CA GLN A 263 -7.80 0.71 6.69
C GLN A 263 -6.80 1.59 7.45
N ILE A 264 -6.27 2.66 6.82
CA ILE A 264 -5.28 3.53 7.46
C ILE A 264 -5.89 4.45 8.54
N PHE A 265 -7.22 4.54 8.60
CA PHE A 265 -7.94 5.33 9.60
C PHE A 265 -8.22 4.49 10.85
N THR A 266 -7.18 4.31 11.65
CA THR A 266 -7.14 3.38 12.80
C THR A 266 -8.08 3.73 13.96
N ASN A 267 -8.84 4.81 13.86
CA ASN A 267 -9.94 5.15 14.77
C ASN A 267 -11.30 4.56 14.33
N LEU A 268 -11.34 3.85 13.19
CA LEU A 268 -12.55 3.21 12.67
C LEU A 268 -12.63 1.74 13.10
N PRO A 269 -13.78 1.22 13.54
CA PRO A 269 -13.95 -0.20 13.83
C PRO A 269 -13.64 -1.10 12.63
N GLU A 270 -14.01 -0.69 11.42
CA GLU A 270 -13.76 -1.41 10.17
C GLU A 270 -12.26 -1.54 9.89
N SER A 271 -11.45 -0.55 10.26
CA SER A 271 -9.99 -0.63 10.17
C SER A 271 -9.43 -1.72 11.09
N HIS A 272 -9.97 -1.85 12.32
CA HIS A 272 -9.56 -2.91 13.24
C HIS A 272 -9.96 -4.31 12.74
N GLU A 273 -11.12 -4.45 12.10
CA GLU A 273 -11.54 -5.69 11.45
C GLU A 273 -10.57 -6.06 10.33
N ALA A 274 -10.27 -5.10 9.44
CA ALA A 274 -9.32 -5.28 8.35
C ALA A 274 -7.92 -5.66 8.85
N LEU A 275 -7.42 -5.01 9.91
CA LEU A 275 -6.15 -5.34 10.53
C LEU A 275 -6.12 -6.75 11.14
N ALA A 276 -7.21 -7.19 11.76
CA ALA A 276 -7.33 -8.54 12.30
C ALA A 276 -7.26 -9.61 11.19
N GLU A 277 -7.92 -9.37 10.03
CA GLU A 277 -7.83 -10.23 8.86
C GLU A 277 -6.40 -10.26 8.27
N ILE A 278 -5.73 -9.10 8.22
CA ILE A 278 -4.32 -9.02 7.79
C ILE A 278 -3.43 -9.88 8.70
N GLY A 279 -3.59 -9.74 10.02
CA GLY A 279 -2.85 -10.55 10.98
C GLY A 279 -3.10 -12.05 10.84
N ALA A 280 -4.37 -12.45 10.62
CA ALA A 280 -4.73 -13.85 10.37
C ALA A 280 -4.09 -14.38 9.07
N PHE A 281 -4.13 -13.59 7.99
CA PHE A 281 -3.49 -13.94 6.73
C PHE A 281 -1.96 -14.05 6.87
N TYR A 282 -1.33 -13.09 7.52
CA TYR A 282 0.10 -13.12 7.83
C TYR A 282 0.48 -14.42 8.56
N ASN A 283 -0.19 -14.73 9.66
CA ASN A 283 0.11 -15.91 10.48
C ASN A 283 -0.16 -17.26 9.78
N LYS A 284 -0.97 -17.26 8.72
CA LYS A 284 -1.25 -18.45 7.90
C LYS A 284 -0.12 -18.74 6.90
N HIS A 285 0.60 -17.71 6.47
CA HIS A 285 1.56 -17.81 5.36
C HIS A 285 3.03 -17.59 5.78
N ILE A 286 3.26 -17.10 6.99
CA ILE A 286 4.56 -16.82 7.60
C ILE A 286 4.70 -17.58 8.91
#